data_c80b984edc3fcff65546a2f06f71f4f8
#
_entry.id   c80b984edc3fcff65546a2f06f71f4f8
#
_cell.length_a   1.000
_cell.length_b   1.000
_cell.length_c   1.000
_cell.angle_alpha   90.00
_cell.angle_beta   90.00
_cell.angle_gamma   90.00
#
_symmetry.space_group_name_H-M   'P 1'
#
loop_
_entity.id
_entity.type
_entity.pdbx_description
1 polymer ?
#
loop_
_entity_poly.entity_id
_entity_poly.type
_entity_poly.pdbx_seq_one_letter_code
_entity_poly.pdbx_strand_id
1 'polypeptide(L)'
;MDTIINSLLDTDLYKFTMQQCALRQFSNVWVKYIFRSRNVLEWTEEMHEELLKQIKHFCNLTFQKHELEYLASLRFIKRDYIEFLKLYRPLEEHINASFDDNKLTVSIEGPWYQTILWEIPVLAMISEIYYYYTICKTNGEKEVYRQGELNLIKKLDKKLLPIYNNDNGFKFSEFGTRRRFSFKWQDRAISILKEKVPADCLVGTSNVYFAQKYNLLAIGTNAHEYYQVGQALDK
;
A
#
# COMPACT_ATOMS: atom_id res chain seq x y z
N MET A 1 -16.89 -9.35 -0.28
CA MET A 1 -16.37 -7.99 -0.63
C MET A 1 -15.89 -7.97 -2.06
N ASP A 2 -15.76 -6.76 -2.67
CA ASP A 2 -15.02 -6.60 -3.92
C ASP A 2 -13.54 -6.93 -3.70
N THR A 3 -12.78 -7.15 -4.80
CA THR A 3 -11.33 -7.35 -4.71
C THR A 3 -10.63 -6.06 -4.26
N ILE A 4 -9.75 -6.19 -3.28
CA ILE A 4 -9.11 -5.03 -2.61
C ILE A 4 -7.91 -4.53 -3.39
N ILE A 5 -7.03 -5.45 -3.83
CA ILE A 5 -5.84 -5.13 -4.62
C ILE A 5 -6.08 -5.61 -6.04
N ASN A 6 -6.11 -4.70 -7.00
CA ASN A 6 -6.39 -5.00 -8.41
C ASN A 6 -5.22 -4.67 -9.35
N SER A 7 -4.13 -4.17 -8.81
CA SER A 7 -2.92 -3.81 -9.53
C SER A 7 -1.70 -4.05 -8.66
N LEU A 8 -0.63 -4.57 -9.23
CA LEU A 8 0.65 -4.70 -8.53
C LEU A 8 1.34 -3.34 -8.30
N LEU A 9 0.84 -2.26 -8.93
CA LEU A 9 1.26 -0.89 -8.62
C LEU A 9 0.61 -0.32 -7.34
N ASP A 10 -0.41 -0.99 -6.79
CA ASP A 10 -1.08 -0.54 -5.55
C ASP A 10 -0.22 -0.80 -4.32
N THR A 11 0.95 -0.19 -4.33
CA THR A 11 1.97 -0.27 -3.27
C THR A 11 2.83 0.99 -3.27
N ASP A 12 3.65 1.15 -2.24
CA ASP A 12 4.55 2.28 -2.09
C ASP A 12 5.77 2.17 -3.00
N LEU A 13 6.17 3.28 -3.63
CA LEU A 13 7.29 3.34 -4.58
C LEU A 13 8.60 2.76 -4.03
N TYR A 14 8.89 3.00 -2.74
CA TYR A 14 10.15 2.50 -2.16
C TYR A 14 10.24 0.97 -2.16
N LYS A 15 9.11 0.25 -2.23
CA LYS A 15 9.12 -1.21 -2.36
C LYS A 15 9.71 -1.65 -3.70
N PHE A 16 9.44 -0.95 -4.79
CA PHE A 16 10.05 -1.23 -6.09
C PHE A 16 11.55 -0.92 -6.11
N THR A 17 11.96 0.21 -5.57
CA THR A 17 13.39 0.56 -5.53
C THR A 17 14.18 -0.41 -4.63
N MET A 18 13.60 -0.84 -3.52
CA MET A 18 14.21 -1.84 -2.64
C MET A 18 14.21 -3.23 -3.28
N GLN A 19 13.12 -3.64 -3.97
CA GLN A 19 13.10 -4.92 -4.69
C GLN A 19 14.18 -4.97 -5.77
N GLN A 20 14.34 -3.90 -6.53
CA GLN A 20 15.41 -3.79 -7.52
C GLN A 20 16.81 -3.95 -6.88
N CYS A 21 17.02 -3.35 -5.71
CA CYS A 21 18.26 -3.48 -4.95
C CYS A 21 18.43 -4.92 -4.43
N ALA A 22 17.39 -5.48 -3.83
CA ALA A 22 17.39 -6.86 -3.32
C ALA A 22 17.70 -7.88 -4.43
N LEU A 23 17.05 -7.73 -5.59
CA LEU A 23 17.28 -8.60 -6.74
C LEU A 23 18.74 -8.57 -7.22
N ARG A 24 19.36 -7.39 -7.25
CA ARG A 24 20.70 -7.20 -7.83
C ARG A 24 21.85 -7.47 -6.86
N GLN A 25 21.65 -7.18 -5.58
CA GLN A 25 22.74 -7.22 -4.59
C GLN A 25 22.53 -8.25 -3.47
N PHE A 26 21.28 -8.67 -3.24
CA PHE A 26 20.89 -9.51 -2.12
C PHE A 26 19.99 -10.67 -2.56
N SER A 27 20.22 -11.22 -3.75
CA SER A 27 19.38 -12.28 -4.34
C SER A 27 19.35 -13.59 -3.54
N ASN A 28 20.34 -13.81 -2.68
CA ASN A 28 20.44 -14.97 -1.79
C ASN A 28 19.91 -14.69 -0.37
N VAL A 29 19.39 -13.48 -0.10
CA VAL A 29 18.88 -13.13 1.23
C VAL A 29 17.45 -13.63 1.38
N TRP A 30 17.22 -14.34 2.46
CA TRP A 30 15.92 -14.85 2.88
C TRP A 30 15.38 -14.02 4.04
N VAL A 31 14.10 -13.65 4.01
CA VAL A 31 13.47 -12.79 5.02
C VAL A 31 12.17 -13.39 5.53
N LYS A 32 11.78 -12.97 6.74
CA LYS A 32 10.50 -13.29 7.33
C LYS A 32 9.85 -12.03 7.88
N TYR A 33 8.65 -11.73 7.38
CA TYR A 33 7.78 -10.68 7.91
C TYR A 33 6.74 -11.32 8.84
N ILE A 34 6.48 -10.67 9.95
CA ILE A 34 5.43 -11.09 10.89
C ILE A 34 4.50 -9.92 11.13
N PHE A 35 3.23 -10.09 10.80
CA PHE A 35 2.20 -9.10 11.15
C PHE A 35 2.02 -9.03 12.65
N ARG A 36 2.07 -7.82 13.17
CA ARG A 36 1.74 -7.52 14.59
C ARG A 36 0.81 -6.32 14.64
N SER A 37 -0.42 -6.54 15.11
CA SER A 37 -1.30 -5.44 15.42
C SER A 37 -0.85 -4.75 16.72
N ARG A 38 -0.85 -3.42 16.74
CA ARG A 38 -0.62 -2.63 17.95
C ARG A 38 -1.86 -2.57 18.85
N ASN A 39 -3.04 -2.77 18.27
CA ASN A 39 -4.31 -2.81 18.97
C ASN A 39 -4.82 -4.25 19.00
N VAL A 40 -5.65 -4.56 19.98
CA VAL A 40 -6.40 -5.81 19.98
C VAL A 40 -7.40 -5.73 18.81
N LEU A 41 -7.22 -6.57 17.81
CA LEU A 41 -8.16 -6.72 16.72
C LEU A 41 -9.05 -7.92 17.05
N GLU A 42 -10.32 -7.68 17.19
CA GLU A 42 -11.31 -8.76 17.21
C GLU A 42 -11.50 -9.24 15.77
N TRP A 43 -10.81 -10.32 15.43
CA TRP A 43 -10.91 -10.95 14.12
C TRP A 43 -11.93 -12.06 14.16
N THR A 44 -12.67 -12.26 13.09
CA THR A 44 -13.68 -13.31 12.98
C THR A 44 -13.31 -14.32 11.89
N GLU A 45 -13.92 -15.49 11.92
CA GLU A 45 -13.74 -16.51 10.89
C GLU A 45 -14.13 -15.98 9.50
N GLU A 46 -15.25 -15.22 9.42
CA GLU A 46 -15.70 -14.58 8.16
C GLU A 46 -14.67 -13.61 7.59
N MET A 47 -14.00 -12.82 8.45
CA MET A 47 -12.90 -11.94 8.04
C MET A 47 -11.69 -12.76 7.56
N HIS A 48 -11.41 -13.90 8.20
CA HIS A 48 -10.31 -14.76 7.83
C HIS A 48 -10.53 -15.40 6.46
N GLU A 49 -11.71 -15.96 6.22
CA GLU A 49 -12.08 -16.50 4.90
C GLU A 49 -11.97 -15.43 3.80
N GLU A 50 -12.42 -14.20 4.10
CA GLU A 50 -12.29 -13.10 3.16
C GLU A 50 -10.82 -12.77 2.88
N LEU A 51 -9.97 -12.75 3.91
CA LEU A 51 -8.53 -12.52 3.73
C LEU A 51 -7.90 -13.59 2.82
N LEU A 52 -8.23 -14.86 3.01
CA LEU A 52 -7.72 -15.95 2.16
C LEU A 52 -8.16 -15.78 0.69
N LYS A 53 -9.39 -15.33 0.45
CA LYS A 53 -9.87 -15.01 -0.91
C LYS A 53 -9.09 -13.88 -1.53
N GLN A 54 -8.82 -12.81 -0.78
CA GLN A 54 -8.05 -11.66 -1.25
C GLN A 54 -6.58 -12.04 -1.53
N ILE A 55 -5.96 -12.85 -0.69
CA ILE A 55 -4.62 -13.40 -0.91
C ILE A 55 -4.57 -14.20 -2.21
N LYS A 56 -5.53 -15.11 -2.42
CA LYS A 56 -5.62 -15.92 -3.64
C LYS A 56 -5.79 -15.06 -4.88
N HIS A 57 -6.63 -14.01 -4.80
CA HIS A 57 -6.78 -13.04 -5.89
C HIS A 57 -5.45 -12.33 -6.19
N PHE A 58 -4.76 -11.84 -5.16
CA PHE A 58 -3.47 -11.14 -5.30
C PHE A 58 -2.40 -12.02 -5.97
N CYS A 59 -2.36 -13.32 -5.66
CA CYS A 59 -1.44 -14.27 -6.30
C CYS A 59 -1.69 -14.46 -7.81
N ASN A 60 -2.88 -14.12 -8.31
CA ASN A 60 -3.21 -14.21 -9.73
C ASN A 60 -2.87 -12.92 -10.51
N LEU A 61 -2.45 -11.85 -9.82
CA LEU A 61 -2.11 -10.60 -10.48
C LEU A 61 -0.75 -10.70 -11.18
N THR A 62 -0.67 -10.02 -12.32
CA THR A 62 0.56 -9.81 -13.08
C THR A 62 0.66 -8.34 -13.49
N PHE A 63 1.87 -7.85 -13.67
CA PHE A 63 2.05 -6.49 -14.19
C PHE A 63 1.49 -6.36 -15.60
N GLN A 64 0.62 -5.38 -15.79
CA GLN A 64 0.08 -5.05 -17.10
C GLN A 64 1.09 -4.21 -17.90
N LYS A 65 0.97 -4.22 -19.23
CA LYS A 65 1.88 -3.50 -20.13
C LYS A 65 2.02 -2.01 -19.76
N HIS A 66 0.90 -1.32 -19.53
CA HIS A 66 0.91 0.10 -19.18
C HIS A 66 1.53 0.39 -17.80
N GLU A 67 1.47 -0.57 -16.88
CA GLU A 67 2.10 -0.47 -15.56
C GLU A 67 3.63 -0.57 -15.68
N LEU A 68 4.11 -1.51 -16.49
CA LEU A 68 5.54 -1.67 -16.77
C LEU A 68 6.11 -0.45 -17.52
N GLU A 69 5.36 0.10 -18.48
CA GLU A 69 5.72 1.31 -19.21
C GLU A 69 5.82 2.52 -18.27
N TYR A 70 4.89 2.64 -17.32
CA TYR A 70 4.96 3.68 -16.31
C TYR A 70 6.20 3.51 -15.40
N LEU A 71 6.44 2.32 -14.86
CA LEU A 71 7.64 2.07 -14.05
C LEU A 71 8.92 2.34 -14.84
N ALA A 72 8.98 1.94 -16.11
CA ALA A 72 10.12 2.17 -17.00
C ALA A 72 10.38 3.67 -17.26
N SER A 73 9.36 4.52 -17.17
CA SER A 73 9.50 5.98 -17.31
C SER A 73 10.19 6.64 -16.12
N LEU A 74 10.25 5.96 -14.97
CA LEU A 74 10.92 6.45 -13.77
C LEU A 74 12.44 6.27 -13.92
N ARG A 75 13.20 7.36 -13.94
CA ARG A 75 14.65 7.38 -14.26
C ARG A 75 15.54 6.43 -13.43
N PHE A 76 15.11 6.07 -12.21
CA PHE A 76 15.84 5.22 -11.29
C PHE A 76 15.47 3.73 -11.40
N ILE A 77 14.40 3.39 -12.13
CA ILE A 77 14.02 2.02 -12.45
C ILE A 77 14.83 1.55 -13.67
N LYS A 78 15.49 0.42 -13.55
CA LYS A 78 16.40 -0.11 -14.58
C LYS A 78 15.70 -1.12 -15.47
N ARG A 79 16.17 -1.24 -16.71
CA ARG A 79 15.56 -2.08 -17.73
C ARG A 79 15.56 -3.58 -17.35
N ASP A 80 16.66 -4.07 -16.77
CA ASP A 80 16.76 -5.45 -16.29
C ASP A 80 15.72 -5.79 -15.22
N TYR A 81 15.42 -4.81 -14.35
CA TYR A 81 14.39 -4.97 -13.35
C TYR A 81 12.97 -4.98 -13.97
N ILE A 82 12.73 -4.19 -15.03
CA ILE A 82 11.46 -4.27 -15.78
C ILE A 82 11.29 -5.67 -16.42
N GLU A 83 12.37 -6.26 -16.97
CA GLU A 83 12.31 -7.61 -17.50
C GLU A 83 11.99 -8.65 -16.42
N PHE A 84 12.53 -8.50 -15.22
CA PHE A 84 12.15 -9.33 -14.07
C PHE A 84 10.67 -9.16 -13.71
N LEU A 85 10.16 -7.93 -13.66
CA LEU A 85 8.75 -7.66 -13.30
C LEU A 85 7.74 -8.28 -14.29
N LYS A 86 8.09 -8.47 -15.55
CA LYS A 86 7.25 -9.18 -16.53
C LYS A 86 6.96 -10.63 -16.12
N LEU A 87 7.87 -11.25 -15.37
CA LEU A 87 7.78 -12.63 -14.89
C LEU A 87 7.34 -12.73 -13.43
N TYR A 88 7.36 -11.61 -12.71
CA TYR A 88 7.05 -11.57 -11.29
C TYR A 88 5.58 -11.89 -11.02
N ARG A 89 5.36 -12.72 -10.02
CA ARG A 89 4.05 -13.01 -9.42
C ARG A 89 4.20 -13.17 -7.92
N PRO A 90 3.26 -12.67 -7.11
CA PRO A 90 3.17 -13.06 -5.71
C PRO A 90 2.86 -14.56 -5.63
N LEU A 91 3.62 -15.31 -4.82
CA LEU A 91 3.45 -16.76 -4.69
C LEU A 91 2.77 -17.07 -3.35
N GLU A 92 1.71 -17.89 -3.39
CA GLU A 92 0.93 -18.26 -2.21
C GLU A 92 1.78 -19.02 -1.17
N GLU A 93 2.80 -19.78 -1.62
CA GLU A 93 3.73 -20.50 -0.75
C GLU A 93 4.56 -19.59 0.16
N HIS A 94 4.66 -18.28 -0.14
CA HIS A 94 5.39 -17.32 0.68
C HIS A 94 4.57 -16.76 1.85
N ILE A 95 3.25 -16.94 1.87
CA ILE A 95 2.39 -16.38 2.91
C ILE A 95 1.67 -17.47 3.68
N ASN A 96 1.65 -17.31 5.00
CA ASN A 96 0.80 -18.10 5.89
C ASN A 96 -0.08 -17.14 6.68
N ALA A 97 -1.40 -17.30 6.56
CA ALA A 97 -2.40 -16.57 7.33
C ALA A 97 -3.23 -17.59 8.11
N SER A 98 -3.16 -17.53 9.42
CA SER A 98 -3.89 -18.42 10.33
C SER A 98 -4.76 -17.63 11.29
N PHE A 99 -5.83 -18.24 11.72
CA PHE A 99 -6.80 -17.69 12.65
C PHE A 99 -7.05 -18.72 13.76
N ASP A 100 -6.78 -18.30 14.97
CA ASP A 100 -7.01 -19.13 16.16
C ASP A 100 -7.39 -18.23 17.34
N ASP A 101 -8.36 -18.66 18.13
CA ASP A 101 -8.83 -17.94 19.33
C ASP A 101 -9.08 -16.44 19.09
N ASN A 102 -9.83 -16.11 18.02
CA ASN A 102 -10.13 -14.75 17.56
C ASN A 102 -8.89 -13.89 17.22
N LYS A 103 -7.74 -14.51 17.01
CA LYS A 103 -6.48 -13.84 16.73
C LYS A 103 -5.98 -14.18 15.33
N LEU A 104 -5.76 -13.15 14.54
CA LEU A 104 -5.12 -13.27 13.24
C LEU A 104 -3.59 -13.30 13.40
N THR A 105 -2.97 -14.30 12.80
CA THR A 105 -1.51 -14.38 12.64
C THR A 105 -1.18 -14.45 11.16
N VAL A 106 -0.33 -13.55 10.68
CA VAL A 106 0.14 -13.56 9.29
C VAL A 106 1.66 -13.50 9.28
N SER A 107 2.27 -14.39 8.53
CA SER A 107 3.70 -14.37 8.24
C SER A 107 3.96 -14.51 6.75
N ILE A 108 5.00 -13.83 6.27
CA ILE A 108 5.45 -13.90 4.89
C ILE A 108 6.93 -14.27 4.94
N GLU A 109 7.32 -15.34 4.24
CA GLU A 109 8.69 -15.88 4.31
C GLU A 109 9.16 -16.31 2.93
N GLY A 110 10.39 -15.95 2.57
CA GLY A 110 10.96 -16.32 1.28
C GLY A 110 12.14 -15.43 0.87
N PRO A 111 12.64 -15.58 -0.37
CA PRO A 111 13.68 -14.72 -0.91
C PRO A 111 13.22 -13.25 -0.86
N TRP A 112 14.10 -12.37 -0.39
CA TRP A 112 13.71 -10.97 -0.13
C TRP A 112 13.13 -10.28 -1.36
N TYR A 113 13.74 -10.45 -2.54
CA TYR A 113 13.25 -9.87 -3.79
C TYR A 113 11.90 -10.44 -4.25
N GLN A 114 11.49 -11.62 -3.78
CA GLN A 114 10.18 -12.20 -4.08
C GLN A 114 9.10 -11.74 -3.11
N THR A 115 9.44 -11.56 -1.84
CA THR A 115 8.49 -11.32 -0.76
C THR A 115 8.26 -9.86 -0.43
N ILE A 116 9.14 -8.96 -0.86
CA ILE A 116 9.12 -7.54 -0.48
C ILE A 116 7.83 -6.80 -0.89
N LEU A 117 7.18 -7.20 -1.99
CA LEU A 117 5.93 -6.58 -2.44
C LEU A 117 4.68 -7.08 -1.70
N TRP A 118 4.83 -8.03 -0.78
CA TRP A 118 3.71 -8.54 0.02
C TRP A 118 3.28 -7.60 1.16
N GLU A 119 4.23 -6.89 1.78
CA GLU A 119 3.94 -6.14 3.02
C GLU A 119 2.78 -5.17 2.87
N ILE A 120 2.84 -4.28 1.89
CA ILE A 120 1.85 -3.21 1.74
C ILE A 120 0.47 -3.76 1.35
N PRO A 121 0.33 -4.64 0.34
CA PRO A 121 -0.95 -5.26 0.00
C PRO A 121 -1.59 -6.02 1.17
N VAL A 122 -0.83 -6.81 1.90
CA VAL A 122 -1.36 -7.57 3.05
C VAL A 122 -1.87 -6.63 4.14
N LEU A 123 -1.12 -5.58 4.47
CA LEU A 123 -1.56 -4.59 5.45
C LEU A 123 -2.81 -3.84 4.99
N ALA A 124 -2.92 -3.52 3.70
CA ALA A 124 -4.10 -2.89 3.13
C ALA A 124 -5.32 -3.83 3.15
N MET A 125 -5.14 -5.12 2.79
CA MET A 125 -6.21 -6.13 2.87
C MET A 125 -6.73 -6.28 4.29
N ILE A 126 -5.85 -6.46 5.28
CA ILE A 126 -6.22 -6.60 6.70
C ILE A 126 -6.97 -5.36 7.18
N SER A 127 -6.46 -4.17 6.86
CA SER A 127 -7.08 -2.90 7.26
C SER A 127 -8.48 -2.74 6.66
N GLU A 128 -8.64 -2.98 5.37
CA GLU A 128 -9.89 -2.79 4.64
C GLU A 128 -10.95 -3.82 5.06
N ILE A 129 -10.58 -5.11 5.23
CA ILE A 129 -11.47 -6.15 5.74
C ILE A 129 -11.94 -5.77 7.14
N TYR A 130 -11.03 -5.40 8.04
CA TYR A 130 -11.37 -5.03 9.40
C TYR A 130 -12.37 -3.87 9.44
N TYR A 131 -12.11 -2.78 8.72
CA TYR A 131 -13.02 -1.63 8.70
C TYR A 131 -14.36 -1.92 8.01
N TYR A 132 -14.36 -2.75 6.99
CA TYR A 132 -15.61 -3.16 6.36
C TYR A 132 -16.52 -3.90 7.34
N TYR A 133 -15.99 -4.90 8.03
CA TYR A 133 -16.78 -5.73 8.94
C TYR A 133 -17.16 -4.99 10.24
N THR A 134 -16.30 -4.16 10.78
CA THR A 134 -16.55 -3.45 12.05
C THR A 134 -17.30 -2.14 11.90
N ILE A 135 -17.15 -1.44 10.77
CA ILE A 135 -17.72 -0.10 10.58
C ILE A 135 -18.77 -0.08 9.46
N CYS A 136 -18.42 -0.54 8.26
CA CYS A 136 -19.31 -0.40 7.10
C CYS A 136 -20.54 -1.29 7.19
N LYS A 137 -20.41 -2.54 7.61
CA LYS A 137 -21.56 -3.45 7.81
C LYS A 137 -22.56 -2.90 8.83
N THR A 138 -22.08 -2.23 9.89
CA THR A 138 -22.93 -1.73 10.98
C THR A 138 -23.60 -0.40 10.63
N ASN A 139 -22.86 0.52 10.01
CA ASN A 139 -23.32 1.89 9.81
C ASN A 139 -23.79 2.20 8.38
N GLY A 140 -23.66 1.23 7.47
CA GLY A 140 -23.94 1.42 6.05
C GLY A 140 -22.75 2.10 5.31
N GLU A 141 -22.21 1.41 4.32
CA GLU A 141 -20.99 1.86 3.60
C GLU A 141 -21.14 3.27 3.03
N LYS A 142 -22.25 3.59 2.37
CA LYS A 142 -22.49 4.91 1.77
C LYS A 142 -22.43 6.05 2.79
N GLU A 143 -23.02 5.84 3.96
CA GLU A 143 -23.02 6.86 5.02
C GLU A 143 -21.63 7.05 5.62
N VAL A 144 -20.88 5.98 5.83
CA VAL A 144 -19.51 6.05 6.32
C VAL A 144 -18.63 6.86 5.38
N TYR A 145 -18.70 6.62 4.07
CA TYR A 145 -17.96 7.40 3.07
C TYR A 145 -18.40 8.86 3.03
N ARG A 146 -19.69 9.13 3.06
CA ARG A 146 -20.23 10.51 3.09
C ARG A 146 -19.71 11.29 4.31
N GLN A 147 -19.72 10.68 5.50
CA GLN A 147 -19.18 11.31 6.71
C GLN A 147 -17.67 11.50 6.61
N GLY A 148 -16.96 10.53 6.04
CA GLY A 148 -15.52 10.64 5.76
C GLY A 148 -15.20 11.86 4.89
N GLU A 149 -15.92 12.06 3.79
CA GLU A 149 -15.75 13.21 2.89
C GLU A 149 -15.97 14.53 3.61
N LEU A 150 -17.09 14.67 4.33
CA LEU A 150 -17.39 15.86 5.10
C LEU A 150 -16.30 16.19 6.13
N ASN A 151 -15.81 15.16 6.82
CA ASN A 151 -14.75 15.31 7.80
C ASN A 151 -13.40 15.69 7.15
N LEU A 152 -13.07 15.13 5.98
CA LEU A 152 -11.88 15.49 5.25
C LEU A 152 -11.93 16.94 4.80
N ILE A 153 -13.02 17.36 4.13
CA ILE A 153 -13.20 18.74 3.66
C ILE A 153 -13.09 19.72 4.85
N LYS A 154 -13.79 19.44 5.95
CA LYS A 154 -13.71 20.27 7.16
C LYS A 154 -12.30 20.39 7.74
N LYS A 155 -11.49 19.30 7.66
CA LYS A 155 -10.09 19.32 8.09
C LYS A 155 -9.21 20.13 7.15
N LEU A 156 -9.45 20.03 5.84
CA LEU A 156 -8.75 20.83 4.85
C LEU A 156 -8.99 22.32 5.08
N ASP A 157 -10.26 22.73 5.17
CA ASP A 157 -10.66 24.14 5.36
C ASP A 157 -10.11 24.73 6.67
N LYS A 158 -10.17 23.95 7.77
CA LYS A 158 -9.81 24.46 9.10
C LYS A 158 -8.32 24.38 9.44
N LYS A 159 -7.59 23.45 8.84
CA LYS A 159 -6.19 23.19 9.22
C LYS A 159 -5.22 23.41 8.08
N LEU A 160 -5.42 22.73 6.94
CA LEU A 160 -4.42 22.69 5.89
C LEU A 160 -4.37 24.00 5.09
N LEU A 161 -5.51 24.50 4.64
CA LEU A 161 -5.57 25.75 3.87
C LEU A 161 -5.06 26.97 4.66
N PRO A 162 -5.36 27.15 5.96
CA PRO A 162 -4.75 28.20 6.75
C PRO A 162 -3.23 28.09 6.86
N ILE A 163 -2.68 26.87 6.99
CA ILE A 163 -1.22 26.66 7.01
C ILE A 163 -0.63 27.06 5.67
N TYR A 164 -1.20 26.60 4.56
CA TYR A 164 -0.75 26.94 3.22
C TYR A 164 -0.78 28.45 2.95
N ASN A 165 -1.85 29.13 3.34
CA ASN A 165 -2.02 30.57 3.15
C ASN A 165 -1.03 31.40 3.98
N ASN A 166 -0.61 30.91 5.15
CA ASN A 166 0.35 31.60 6.02
C ASN A 166 1.81 31.26 5.68
N ASP A 167 2.05 30.08 5.11
CA ASP A 167 3.36 29.58 4.69
C ASP A 167 3.33 29.27 3.19
N ASN A 168 3.71 30.23 2.38
CA ASN A 168 3.68 30.14 0.91
C ASN A 168 4.53 29.01 0.32
N GLY A 169 5.16 28.20 1.13
CA GLY A 169 5.99 27.05 0.72
C GLY A 169 5.49 25.71 1.25
N PHE A 170 4.39 25.66 2.01
CA PHE A 170 3.91 24.42 2.59
C PHE A 170 3.52 23.40 1.52
N LYS A 171 4.20 22.25 1.57
CA LYS A 171 4.00 21.11 0.66
C LYS A 171 3.85 19.83 1.45
N PHE A 172 3.05 18.91 0.94
CA PHE A 172 2.91 17.57 1.53
C PHE A 172 2.74 16.50 0.45
N SER A 173 2.92 15.25 0.88
CA SER A 173 2.71 14.06 0.06
C SER A 173 1.77 13.10 0.77
N GLU A 174 1.00 12.36 0.01
CA GLU A 174 0.11 11.35 0.53
C GLU A 174 0.88 10.02 0.75
N PHE A 175 0.71 9.38 1.93
CA PHE A 175 1.38 8.15 2.36
C PHE A 175 0.43 7.19 3.11
N GLY A 176 -0.82 7.07 2.66
CA GLY A 176 -1.87 6.39 3.40
C GLY A 176 -2.03 4.89 3.13
N THR A 177 -1.38 4.33 2.12
CA THR A 177 -1.68 2.99 1.57
C THR A 177 -1.72 1.87 2.61
N ARG A 178 -0.72 1.74 3.47
CA ARG A 178 -0.63 0.66 4.46
C ARG A 178 -1.76 0.61 5.48
N ARG A 179 -2.39 1.75 5.74
CA ARG A 179 -3.39 1.92 6.80
C ARG A 179 -4.65 2.57 6.28
N ARG A 180 -4.86 2.49 4.98
CA ARG A 180 -6.05 3.05 4.35
C ARG A 180 -7.31 2.39 4.90
N PHE A 181 -8.35 3.17 5.00
CA PHE A 181 -9.69 2.65 5.32
C PHE A 181 -10.17 1.68 4.25
N SER A 182 -10.01 2.07 2.97
CA SER A 182 -10.24 1.23 1.80
C SER A 182 -9.53 1.83 0.57
N PHE A 183 -9.38 1.02 -0.50
CA PHE A 183 -8.92 1.50 -1.80
C PHE A 183 -9.81 2.63 -2.32
N LYS A 184 -11.13 2.43 -2.30
CA LYS A 184 -12.12 3.44 -2.72
C LYS A 184 -11.99 4.73 -1.93
N TRP A 185 -11.73 4.64 -0.62
CA TRP A 185 -11.54 5.82 0.23
C TRP A 185 -10.24 6.55 -0.10
N GLN A 186 -9.13 5.85 -0.28
CA GLN A 186 -7.86 6.49 -0.64
C GLN A 186 -7.97 7.19 -2.00
N ASP A 187 -8.59 6.54 -2.98
CA ASP A 187 -8.89 7.10 -4.29
C ASP A 187 -9.71 8.40 -4.18
N ARG A 188 -10.81 8.36 -3.42
CA ARG A 188 -11.66 9.53 -3.20
C ARG A 188 -10.94 10.65 -2.44
N ALA A 189 -10.16 10.30 -1.43
CA ALA A 189 -9.39 11.29 -0.66
C ALA A 189 -8.36 12.02 -1.54
N ILE A 190 -7.62 11.31 -2.40
CA ILE A 190 -6.67 11.92 -3.33
C ILE A 190 -7.40 12.83 -4.33
N SER A 191 -8.56 12.40 -4.85
CA SER A 191 -9.39 13.23 -5.72
C SER A 191 -9.79 14.56 -5.04
N ILE A 192 -10.30 14.48 -3.81
CA ILE A 192 -10.68 15.68 -3.03
C ILE A 192 -9.46 16.57 -2.78
N LEU A 193 -8.31 15.99 -2.43
CA LEU A 193 -7.09 16.76 -2.24
C LEU A 193 -6.70 17.52 -3.51
N LYS A 194 -6.73 16.87 -4.66
CA LYS A 194 -6.44 17.53 -5.96
C LYS A 194 -7.42 18.65 -6.32
N GLU A 195 -8.68 18.49 -5.93
CA GLU A 195 -9.72 19.48 -6.21
C GLU A 195 -9.66 20.70 -5.26
N LYS A 196 -9.28 20.47 -4.00
CA LYS A 196 -9.44 21.45 -2.92
C LYS A 196 -8.17 22.15 -2.52
N VAL A 197 -6.98 21.55 -2.74
CA VAL A 197 -5.73 22.20 -2.35
C VAL A 197 -5.01 22.78 -3.57
N PRO A 198 -4.22 23.85 -3.41
CA PRO A 198 -3.40 24.41 -4.49
C PRO A 198 -2.50 23.35 -5.14
N ALA A 199 -2.32 23.45 -6.45
CA ALA A 199 -1.65 22.42 -7.25
C ALA A 199 -0.19 22.14 -6.83
N ASP A 200 0.47 23.10 -6.23
CA ASP A 200 1.84 23.01 -5.72
C ASP A 200 1.94 22.50 -4.28
N CYS A 201 0.80 22.41 -3.57
CA CYS A 201 0.73 21.95 -2.19
C CYS A 201 0.78 20.41 -2.08
N LEU A 202 -0.02 19.68 -2.87
CA LEU A 202 0.05 18.22 -2.97
C LEU A 202 1.11 17.82 -3.98
N VAL A 203 2.31 17.50 -3.51
CA VAL A 203 3.46 17.20 -4.38
C VAL A 203 3.33 15.83 -5.03
N GLY A 204 2.82 14.81 -4.31
CA GLY A 204 2.72 13.46 -4.83
C GLY A 204 2.12 12.46 -3.85
N THR A 205 2.23 11.20 -4.21
CA THR A 205 1.82 10.07 -3.38
C THR A 205 2.89 8.98 -3.38
N SER A 206 2.98 8.23 -2.29
CA SER A 206 3.84 7.04 -2.24
C SER A 206 3.27 5.88 -3.05
N ASN A 207 1.96 5.83 -3.24
CA ASN A 207 1.27 4.78 -3.97
C ASN A 207 1.47 4.96 -5.48
N VAL A 208 2.13 3.98 -6.11
CA VAL A 208 2.51 4.06 -7.53
C VAL A 208 1.29 4.04 -8.45
N TYR A 209 0.25 3.27 -8.10
CA TYR A 209 -1.00 3.24 -8.85
C TYR A 209 -1.68 4.61 -8.89
N PHE A 210 -1.80 5.26 -7.73
CA PHE A 210 -2.43 6.58 -7.65
C PHE A 210 -1.54 7.68 -8.25
N ALA A 211 -0.22 7.54 -8.18
CA ALA A 211 0.70 8.44 -8.87
C ALA A 211 0.46 8.42 -10.37
N GLN A 212 0.36 7.22 -10.98
CA GLN A 212 0.02 7.05 -12.39
C GLN A 212 -1.38 7.60 -12.70
N LYS A 213 -2.40 7.15 -11.95
CA LYS A 213 -3.81 7.51 -12.18
C LYS A 213 -4.06 9.02 -12.15
N TYR A 214 -3.45 9.70 -11.19
CA TYR A 214 -3.68 11.13 -10.95
C TYR A 214 -2.62 12.05 -11.54
N ASN A 215 -1.64 11.50 -12.25
CA ASN A 215 -0.48 12.25 -12.76
C ASN A 215 0.19 13.08 -11.65
N LEU A 216 0.46 12.42 -10.52
CA LEU A 216 1.21 12.94 -9.38
C LEU A 216 2.63 12.38 -9.39
N LEU A 217 3.55 13.04 -8.69
CA LEU A 217 4.86 12.47 -8.48
C LEU A 217 4.74 11.19 -7.64
N ALA A 218 5.35 10.10 -8.12
CA ALA A 218 5.57 8.93 -7.30
C ALA A 218 6.72 9.23 -6.32
N ILE A 219 6.42 9.28 -5.03
CA ILE A 219 7.37 9.65 -3.97
C ILE A 219 7.73 8.44 -3.15
N GLY A 220 9.02 8.21 -2.98
CA GLY A 220 9.55 7.14 -2.14
C GLY A 220 10.30 7.69 -0.93
N THR A 221 10.35 6.86 0.10
CA THR A 221 11.22 7.01 1.27
C THR A 221 12.09 5.76 1.42
N ASN A 222 12.86 5.65 2.49
CA ASN A 222 13.52 4.40 2.85
C ASN A 222 12.74 3.71 3.98
N ALA A 223 12.48 2.40 3.82
CA ALA A 223 11.91 1.63 4.91
C ALA A 223 12.99 1.18 5.90
N HIS A 224 12.60 1.05 7.17
CA HIS A 224 13.46 0.47 8.20
C HIS A 224 13.96 -0.94 7.84
N GLU A 225 13.17 -1.67 7.10
CA GLU A 225 13.48 -2.99 6.56
C GLU A 225 14.84 -3.04 5.85
N TYR A 226 15.15 -2.05 5.01
CA TYR A 226 16.43 -2.00 4.30
C TYR A 226 17.62 -1.95 5.26
N TYR A 227 17.53 -1.11 6.28
CA TYR A 227 18.56 -0.98 7.30
C TYR A 227 18.64 -2.20 8.21
N GLN A 228 17.49 -2.82 8.53
CA GLN A 228 17.45 -4.05 9.33
C GLN A 228 18.12 -5.21 8.60
N VAL A 229 17.90 -5.36 7.30
CA VAL A 229 18.59 -6.39 6.50
C VAL A 229 20.09 -6.09 6.43
N GLY A 230 20.49 -4.83 6.17
CA GLY A 230 21.90 -4.42 6.17
C GLY A 230 22.57 -4.75 7.52
N GLN A 231 21.92 -4.38 8.62
CA GLN A 231 22.41 -4.64 9.96
C GLN A 231 22.54 -6.15 10.26
N ALA A 232 21.57 -6.95 9.84
CA ALA A 232 21.60 -8.40 10.01
C ALA A 232 22.68 -9.09 9.16
N LEU A 233 23.15 -8.44 8.11
CA LEU A 233 24.21 -8.93 7.23
C LEU A 233 25.58 -8.32 7.55
N ASP A 234 25.71 -7.54 8.63
CA ASP A 234 26.94 -6.80 9.02
C ASP A 234 27.47 -5.90 7.90
N LYS A 235 26.57 -5.18 7.18
CA LYS A 235 26.89 -4.34 6.02
C LYS A 235 26.41 -2.91 6.19
#